data_107f08fbd4570dead96cc68e9dace020
#
_entry.id   107f08fbd4570dead96cc68e9dace020
#
_cell.length_a   1.000
_cell.length_b   1.000
_cell.length_c   1.000
_cell.angle_alpha   90.00
_cell.angle_beta   90.00
_cell.angle_gamma   90.00
#
_symmetry.space_group_name_H-M   'P 1'
#
loop_
_entity.id
_entity.type
_entity.pdbx_description
1 polymer ?
#
loop_
_entity_poly.entity_id
_entity_poly.type
_entity_poly.pdbx_seq_one_letter_code
_entity_poly.pdbx_strand_id
1 'polypeptide(L)'
;MKLNLDKLRNTLRTTLISVWEYVIPIWKISGLFKSIKSKKDLENFIQERSAHVTQTTLYGYLKTRIGVKYIAMMEDERFLKSINLAKWNIYVVALADCAFYVFSYLISEKNLKNNDCKEIFLNILENEKNNGLSDEIFDRGKKNFLERLDKVNFSNYHLNYLAH
;
A
#
# COMPACT_ATOMS: atom_id res chain seq x y z
N MET A 1 41.92 -13.35 -20.40
CA MET A 1 40.98 -12.99 -19.33
C MET A 1 39.56 -13.06 -19.92
N LYS A 2 38.85 -14.19 -19.74
CA LYS A 2 37.47 -14.32 -20.26
C LYS A 2 36.52 -13.56 -19.30
N LEU A 3 35.92 -12.48 -19.76
CA LEU A 3 34.89 -11.80 -19.02
C LEU A 3 33.71 -12.78 -18.80
N ASN A 4 33.35 -12.99 -17.54
CA ASN A 4 32.22 -13.86 -17.19
C ASN A 4 30.94 -13.04 -17.41
N LEU A 5 30.39 -13.15 -18.63
CA LEU A 5 29.19 -12.42 -19.09
C LEU A 5 27.97 -12.67 -18.17
N ASP A 6 27.88 -13.87 -17.58
CA ASP A 6 26.76 -14.20 -16.67
C ASP A 6 26.87 -13.45 -15.34
N LYS A 7 28.09 -13.27 -14.83
CA LYS A 7 28.35 -12.48 -13.63
C LYS A 7 28.05 -10.99 -13.87
N LEU A 8 28.39 -10.48 -15.04
CA LEU A 8 28.11 -9.10 -15.45
C LEU A 8 26.58 -8.86 -15.59
N ARG A 9 25.88 -9.82 -16.22
CA ARG A 9 24.42 -9.77 -16.42
C ARG A 9 23.67 -9.80 -15.09
N ASN A 10 24.10 -10.63 -14.16
CA ASN A 10 23.49 -10.72 -12.82
C ASN A 10 23.77 -9.47 -11.98
N THR A 11 24.99 -8.90 -12.06
CA THR A 11 25.33 -7.65 -11.38
C THR A 11 24.52 -6.47 -11.94
N LEU A 12 24.39 -6.37 -13.27
CA LEU A 12 23.56 -5.34 -13.91
C LEU A 12 22.08 -5.48 -13.53
N ARG A 13 21.56 -6.72 -13.46
CA ARG A 13 20.17 -6.97 -13.08
C ARG A 13 19.91 -6.59 -11.61
N THR A 14 20.80 -6.93 -10.69
CA THR A 14 20.69 -6.53 -9.28
C THR A 14 20.86 -5.02 -9.10
N THR A 15 21.75 -4.38 -9.83
CA THR A 15 21.92 -2.92 -9.79
C THR A 15 20.69 -2.20 -10.36
N LEU A 16 20.12 -2.69 -11.46
CA LEU A 16 18.88 -2.13 -12.03
C LEU A 16 17.67 -2.27 -11.07
N ILE A 17 17.54 -3.42 -10.40
CA ILE A 17 16.47 -3.61 -9.40
C ILE A 17 16.67 -2.67 -8.21
N SER A 18 17.91 -2.50 -7.74
CA SER A 18 18.20 -1.57 -6.64
C SER A 18 17.95 -0.12 -7.04
N VAL A 19 18.35 0.30 -8.23
CA VAL A 19 18.05 1.64 -8.77
C VAL A 19 16.54 1.84 -8.91
N TRP A 20 15.82 0.84 -9.40
CA TRP A 20 14.35 0.87 -9.51
C TRP A 20 13.67 0.99 -8.16
N GLU A 21 14.17 0.34 -7.11
CA GLU A 21 13.66 0.47 -5.74
C GLU A 21 13.84 1.88 -5.15
N TYR A 22 14.93 2.59 -5.52
CA TYR A 22 15.24 3.93 -5.00
C TYR A 22 14.72 5.08 -5.86
N VAL A 23 14.68 4.90 -7.18
CA VAL A 23 14.32 5.99 -8.12
C VAL A 23 12.81 6.13 -8.30
N ILE A 24 12.05 5.02 -8.26
CA ILE A 24 10.58 5.08 -8.37
C ILE A 24 9.91 5.92 -7.27
N PRO A 25 10.34 5.86 -5.99
CA PRO A 25 9.77 6.73 -4.96
C PRO A 25 9.94 8.21 -5.29
N ILE A 26 11.06 8.61 -5.88
CA ILE A 26 11.35 10.03 -6.18
C ILE A 26 10.46 10.55 -7.32
N TRP A 27 10.19 9.75 -8.34
CA TRP A 27 9.28 10.13 -9.43
C TRP A 27 7.81 10.19 -8.99
N LYS A 28 7.41 9.37 -8.01
CA LYS A 28 6.09 9.45 -7.39
C LYS A 28 5.92 10.64 -6.44
N ILE A 29 7.00 11.22 -5.94
CA ILE A 29 6.99 12.45 -5.13
C ILE A 29 6.41 13.64 -5.95
N SER A 30 6.58 13.66 -7.26
CA SER A 30 5.93 14.68 -8.11
C SER A 30 4.38 14.60 -8.09
N GLY A 31 3.82 13.44 -7.77
CA GLY A 31 2.38 13.27 -7.54
C GLY A 31 1.89 13.76 -6.16
N LEU A 32 2.79 14.03 -5.21
CA LEU A 32 2.47 14.54 -3.86
C LEU A 32 1.84 15.94 -3.88
N PHE A 33 2.07 16.71 -4.94
CA PHE A 33 1.57 18.08 -5.08
C PHE A 33 0.31 18.17 -5.95
N LYS A 34 -0.29 17.06 -6.37
CA LYS A 34 -1.59 17.09 -7.03
C LYS A 34 -2.65 17.50 -6.02
N SER A 35 -3.29 18.63 -6.30
CA SER A 35 -4.46 19.06 -5.54
C SER A 35 -5.58 18.03 -5.69
N ILE A 36 -6.09 17.54 -4.57
CA ILE A 36 -7.25 16.65 -4.53
C ILE A 36 -8.50 17.51 -4.74
N LYS A 37 -9.16 17.37 -5.89
CA LYS A 37 -10.32 18.17 -6.28
C LYS A 37 -11.63 17.39 -6.36
N SER A 38 -11.54 16.05 -6.38
CA SER A 38 -12.69 15.16 -6.54
C SER A 38 -12.61 13.97 -5.60
N LYS A 39 -13.75 13.27 -5.40
CA LYS A 39 -13.77 11.99 -4.68
C LYS A 39 -12.83 10.97 -5.34
N LYS A 40 -12.75 10.97 -6.68
CA LYS A 40 -11.86 10.06 -7.42
C LYS A 40 -10.38 10.36 -7.18
N ASP A 41 -10.01 11.62 -7.09
CA ASP A 41 -8.63 11.99 -6.74
C ASP A 41 -8.28 11.52 -5.32
N LEU A 42 -9.25 11.60 -4.41
CA LEU A 42 -9.10 11.15 -3.03
C LEU A 42 -8.95 9.61 -2.96
N GLU A 43 -9.78 8.86 -3.69
CA GLU A 43 -9.66 7.41 -3.82
C GLU A 43 -8.27 7.02 -4.32
N ASN A 44 -7.82 7.64 -5.41
CA ASN A 44 -6.51 7.38 -6.00
C ASN A 44 -5.37 7.72 -5.01
N PHE A 45 -5.49 8.83 -4.29
CA PHE A 45 -4.49 9.22 -3.29
C PHE A 45 -4.38 8.17 -2.17
N ILE A 46 -5.51 7.75 -1.57
CA ILE A 46 -5.53 6.75 -0.50
C ILE A 46 -4.96 5.42 -1.03
N GLN A 47 -5.38 5.00 -2.22
CA GLN A 47 -4.91 3.77 -2.88
C GLN A 47 -3.40 3.78 -3.11
N GLU A 48 -2.85 4.85 -3.69
CA GLU A 48 -1.41 4.99 -3.96
C GLU A 48 -0.58 4.99 -2.67
N ARG A 49 -1.05 5.68 -1.61
CA ARG A 49 -0.35 5.72 -0.33
C ARG A 49 -0.35 4.36 0.35
N SER A 50 -1.48 3.68 0.35
CA SER A 50 -1.61 2.33 0.91
C SER A 50 -0.74 1.31 0.17
N ALA A 51 -0.68 1.41 -1.16
CA ALA A 51 0.20 0.58 -1.97
C ALA A 51 1.68 0.84 -1.66
N HIS A 52 2.07 2.11 -1.48
CA HIS A 52 3.45 2.47 -1.12
C HIS A 52 3.83 1.92 0.26
N VAL A 53 2.97 2.10 1.27
CA VAL A 53 3.19 1.55 2.63
C VAL A 53 3.32 0.02 2.57
N THR A 54 2.42 -0.65 1.85
CA THR A 54 2.45 -2.10 1.67
C THR A 54 3.74 -2.57 1.04
N GLN A 55 4.17 -1.93 -0.04
CA GLN A 55 5.40 -2.26 -0.74
C GLN A 55 6.62 -2.10 0.17
N THR A 56 6.73 -0.96 0.85
CA THR A 56 7.85 -0.67 1.75
C THR A 56 7.90 -1.67 2.91
N THR A 57 6.76 -1.97 3.52
CA THR A 57 6.66 -2.92 4.64
C THR A 57 7.03 -4.33 4.20
N LEU A 58 6.47 -4.81 3.08
CA LEU A 58 6.73 -6.15 2.58
C LEU A 58 8.19 -6.35 2.17
N TYR A 59 8.75 -5.41 1.39
CA TYR A 59 10.15 -5.50 0.98
C TYR A 59 11.12 -5.33 2.17
N GLY A 60 10.82 -4.44 3.10
CA GLY A 60 11.60 -4.30 4.34
C GLY A 60 11.64 -5.60 5.13
N TYR A 61 10.48 -6.26 5.29
CA TYR A 61 10.39 -7.57 5.93
C TYR A 61 11.21 -8.63 5.20
N LEU A 62 11.09 -8.73 3.88
CA LEU A 62 11.83 -9.71 3.08
C LEU A 62 13.34 -9.50 3.18
N LYS A 63 13.81 -8.25 3.06
CA LYS A 63 15.24 -7.92 3.23
C LYS A 63 15.77 -8.29 4.60
N THR A 64 15.00 -8.02 5.65
CA THR A 64 15.42 -8.30 7.03
C THR A 64 15.45 -9.79 7.35
N ARG A 65 14.48 -10.57 6.83
CA ARG A 65 14.34 -12.00 7.17
C ARG A 65 15.12 -12.93 6.26
N ILE A 66 15.21 -12.63 4.98
CA ILE A 66 15.77 -13.52 3.96
C ILE A 66 17.10 -12.97 3.41
N GLY A 67 17.35 -11.67 3.60
CA GLY A 67 18.49 -10.98 3.01
C GLY A 67 18.38 -10.94 1.48
N VAL A 68 19.48 -10.81 0.78
CA VAL A 68 19.50 -10.72 -0.70
C VAL A 68 18.99 -11.97 -1.43
N LYS A 69 18.84 -13.08 -0.71
CA LYS A 69 18.35 -14.35 -1.30
C LYS A 69 16.88 -14.29 -1.71
N TYR A 70 16.10 -13.33 -1.20
CA TYR A 70 14.67 -13.20 -1.57
C TYR A 70 14.47 -13.03 -3.08
N ILE A 71 15.44 -12.43 -3.78
CA ILE A 71 15.37 -12.25 -5.24
C ILE A 71 15.39 -13.61 -5.97
N ALA A 72 16.24 -14.53 -5.53
CA ALA A 72 16.29 -15.87 -6.10
C ALA A 72 15.03 -16.69 -5.78
N MET A 73 14.42 -16.44 -4.62
CA MET A 73 13.17 -17.10 -4.22
C MET A 73 11.95 -16.62 -5.02
N MET A 74 12.03 -15.50 -5.75
CA MET A 74 10.96 -15.03 -6.64
C MET A 74 10.72 -15.94 -7.86
N GLU A 75 11.58 -16.94 -8.08
CA GLU A 75 11.37 -17.99 -9.10
C GLU A 75 10.53 -19.17 -8.57
N ASP A 76 10.33 -19.27 -7.24
CA ASP A 76 9.52 -20.31 -6.61
C ASP A 76 8.05 -19.89 -6.57
N GLU A 77 7.18 -20.66 -7.24
CA GLU A 77 5.74 -20.39 -7.27
C GLU A 77 5.07 -20.40 -5.90
N ARG A 78 5.52 -21.26 -4.98
CA ARG A 78 4.96 -21.36 -3.62
C ARG A 78 5.31 -20.09 -2.84
N PHE A 79 6.54 -19.63 -2.99
CA PHE A 79 6.99 -18.39 -2.41
C PHE A 79 6.20 -17.18 -2.97
N LEU A 80 6.02 -17.11 -4.28
CA LEU A 80 5.22 -16.05 -4.92
C LEU A 80 3.76 -16.04 -4.43
N LYS A 81 3.13 -17.21 -4.28
CA LYS A 81 1.77 -17.30 -3.72
C LYS A 81 1.71 -16.77 -2.29
N SER A 82 2.70 -17.14 -1.46
CA SER A 82 2.80 -16.67 -0.07
C SER A 82 3.01 -15.16 0.01
N ILE A 83 3.87 -14.60 -0.85
CA ILE A 83 4.13 -13.16 -0.94
C ILE A 83 2.87 -12.41 -1.42
N ASN A 84 2.16 -12.94 -2.39
CA ASN A 84 0.93 -12.33 -2.88
C ASN A 84 -0.16 -12.30 -1.79
N LEU A 85 -0.30 -13.38 -1.03
CA LEU A 85 -1.20 -13.43 0.11
C LEU A 85 -0.81 -12.42 1.20
N ALA A 86 0.48 -12.35 1.54
CA ALA A 86 1.00 -11.39 2.52
C ALA A 86 0.78 -9.94 2.03
N LYS A 87 1.04 -9.66 0.75
CA LYS A 87 0.80 -8.36 0.12
C LYS A 87 -0.63 -7.87 0.35
N TRP A 88 -1.61 -8.69 0.02
CA TRP A 88 -3.01 -8.31 0.15
C TRP A 88 -3.46 -8.13 1.59
N ASN A 89 -2.96 -8.95 2.52
CA ASN A 89 -3.24 -8.79 3.94
C ASN A 89 -2.68 -7.48 4.50
N ILE A 90 -1.44 -7.13 4.16
CA ILE A 90 -0.81 -5.87 4.56
C ILE A 90 -1.54 -4.69 3.90
N TYR A 91 -1.87 -4.82 2.61
CA TYR A 91 -2.53 -3.76 1.86
C TYR A 91 -3.88 -3.35 2.44
N VAL A 92 -4.75 -4.31 2.77
CA VAL A 92 -6.07 -4.01 3.32
C VAL A 92 -5.99 -3.32 4.67
N VAL A 93 -5.01 -3.69 5.51
CA VAL A 93 -4.76 -3.00 6.79
C VAL A 93 -4.23 -1.58 6.54
N ALA A 94 -3.22 -1.43 5.69
CA ALA A 94 -2.66 -0.12 5.33
C ALA A 94 -3.72 0.79 4.68
N LEU A 95 -4.60 0.22 3.84
CA LEU A 95 -5.71 0.94 3.21
C LEU A 95 -6.67 1.51 4.26
N ALA A 96 -7.06 0.69 5.25
CA ALA A 96 -7.93 1.13 6.32
C ALA A 96 -7.27 2.22 7.16
N ASP A 97 -6.02 2.06 7.56
CA ASP A 97 -5.30 3.05 8.38
C ASP A 97 -5.08 4.37 7.64
N CYS A 98 -4.65 4.33 6.37
CA CYS A 98 -4.54 5.52 5.53
C CYS A 98 -5.89 6.23 5.35
N ALA A 99 -6.96 5.45 5.12
CA ALA A 99 -8.31 5.99 4.96
C ALA A 99 -8.79 6.68 6.25
N PHE A 100 -8.63 6.05 7.41
CA PHE A 100 -9.02 6.65 8.69
C PHE A 100 -8.27 7.94 8.99
N TYR A 101 -6.98 7.98 8.72
CA TYR A 101 -6.17 9.19 8.90
C TYR A 101 -6.68 10.33 8.02
N VAL A 102 -6.87 10.08 6.73
CA VAL A 102 -7.35 11.06 5.76
C VAL A 102 -8.77 11.51 6.07
N PHE A 103 -9.66 10.58 6.42
CA PHE A 103 -11.05 10.90 6.76
C PHE A 103 -11.15 11.73 8.03
N SER A 104 -10.34 11.45 9.05
CA SER A 104 -10.29 12.25 10.27
C SER A 104 -9.97 13.72 9.95
N TYR A 105 -8.95 13.95 9.12
CA TYR A 105 -8.60 15.30 8.68
C TYR A 105 -9.73 15.96 7.89
N LEU A 106 -10.34 15.24 6.93
CA LEU A 106 -11.39 15.81 6.07
C LEU A 106 -12.71 16.03 6.81
N ILE A 107 -13.02 15.21 7.81
CA ILE A 107 -14.22 15.41 8.66
C ILE A 107 -14.05 16.67 9.51
N SER A 108 -12.86 16.87 10.11
CA SER A 108 -12.62 18.04 10.95
C SER A 108 -12.51 19.35 10.15
N GLU A 109 -11.87 19.32 8.98
CA GLU A 109 -11.52 20.53 8.23
C GLU A 109 -12.48 20.86 7.07
N LYS A 110 -13.16 19.84 6.50
CA LYS A 110 -13.92 19.95 5.25
C LYS A 110 -15.36 19.44 5.34
N ASN A 111 -15.83 19.08 6.54
CA ASN A 111 -17.18 18.55 6.78
C ASN A 111 -17.55 17.30 5.94
N LEU A 112 -16.59 16.42 5.69
CA LEU A 112 -16.86 15.14 5.04
C LEU A 112 -17.80 14.30 5.91
N LYS A 113 -18.77 13.61 5.30
CA LYS A 113 -19.74 12.78 6.04
C LYS A 113 -19.26 11.34 6.14
N ASN A 114 -19.65 10.63 7.23
CA ASN A 114 -19.30 9.21 7.41
C ASN A 114 -19.77 8.31 6.25
N ASN A 115 -20.92 8.63 5.63
CA ASN A 115 -21.40 7.88 4.46
C ASN A 115 -20.46 8.02 3.26
N ASP A 116 -19.88 9.22 3.04
CA ASP A 116 -18.89 9.42 1.98
C ASP A 116 -17.60 8.64 2.26
N CYS A 117 -17.18 8.56 3.52
CA CYS A 117 -16.02 7.75 3.93
C CYS A 117 -16.22 6.27 3.61
N LYS A 118 -17.41 5.75 3.92
CA LYS A 118 -17.79 4.36 3.61
C LYS A 118 -17.78 4.11 2.11
N GLU A 119 -18.41 4.99 1.32
CA GLU A 119 -18.47 4.88 -0.13
C GLU A 119 -17.08 4.86 -0.74
N ILE A 120 -16.22 5.82 -0.39
CA ILE A 120 -14.84 5.93 -0.89
C ILE A 120 -14.05 4.66 -0.60
N PHE A 121 -14.07 4.17 0.64
CA PHE A 121 -13.34 2.98 1.02
C PHE A 121 -13.81 1.74 0.26
N LEU A 122 -15.12 1.54 0.14
CA LEU A 122 -15.69 0.41 -0.56
C LEU A 122 -15.40 0.45 -2.05
N ASN A 123 -15.43 1.62 -2.68
CA ASN A 123 -15.07 1.79 -4.09
C ASN A 123 -13.60 1.39 -4.36
N ILE A 124 -12.68 1.80 -3.47
CA ILE A 124 -11.27 1.40 -3.59
C ILE A 124 -11.16 -0.12 -3.47
N LEU A 125 -11.78 -0.69 -2.45
CA LEU A 125 -11.69 -2.12 -2.17
C LEU A 125 -12.27 -2.97 -3.30
N GLU A 126 -13.41 -2.53 -3.91
CA GLU A 126 -14.02 -3.19 -5.05
C GLU A 126 -13.13 -3.12 -6.30
N ASN A 127 -12.49 -1.99 -6.56
CA ASN A 127 -11.54 -1.86 -7.66
C ASN A 127 -10.35 -2.82 -7.50
N GLU A 128 -9.94 -3.12 -6.29
CA GLU A 128 -8.82 -4.06 -6.03
C GLU A 128 -9.17 -5.53 -6.30
N LYS A 129 -10.45 -5.89 -6.34
CA LYS A 129 -10.86 -7.23 -6.80
C LYS A 129 -10.41 -7.48 -8.24
N ASN A 130 -10.48 -6.47 -9.10
CA ASN A 130 -10.00 -6.55 -10.47
C ASN A 130 -8.46 -6.69 -10.56
N ASN A 131 -7.75 -6.28 -9.49
CA ASN A 131 -6.30 -6.39 -9.36
C ASN A 131 -5.84 -7.68 -8.67
N GLY A 132 -6.78 -8.58 -8.31
CA GLY A 132 -6.51 -9.89 -7.74
C GLY A 132 -6.66 -9.98 -6.22
N LEU A 133 -7.38 -9.06 -5.58
CA LEU A 133 -7.81 -9.20 -4.20
C LEU A 133 -8.84 -10.32 -4.11
N SER A 134 -8.59 -11.33 -3.25
CA SER A 134 -9.53 -12.44 -3.05
C SER A 134 -10.78 -12.00 -2.29
N ASP A 135 -11.91 -12.67 -2.55
CA ASP A 135 -13.18 -12.38 -1.88
C ASP A 135 -13.08 -12.52 -0.35
N GLU A 136 -12.34 -13.51 0.13
CA GLU A 136 -12.13 -13.71 1.57
C GLU A 136 -11.45 -12.50 2.23
N ILE A 137 -10.39 -11.96 1.61
CA ILE A 137 -9.66 -10.80 2.15
C ILE A 137 -10.52 -9.53 1.99
N PHE A 138 -11.25 -9.41 0.90
CA PHE A 138 -12.20 -8.33 0.67
C PHE A 138 -13.26 -8.28 1.77
N ASP A 139 -13.96 -9.38 2.05
CA ASP A 139 -15.04 -9.44 3.04
C ASP A 139 -14.53 -9.15 4.44
N ARG A 140 -13.35 -9.69 4.79
CA ARG A 140 -12.70 -9.40 6.06
C ARG A 140 -12.30 -7.94 6.18
N GLY A 141 -11.72 -7.35 5.14
CA GLY A 141 -11.33 -5.94 5.11
C GLY A 141 -12.53 -5.02 5.24
N LYS A 142 -13.59 -5.29 4.48
CA LYS A 142 -14.86 -4.57 4.55
C LYS A 142 -15.47 -4.62 5.96
N LYS A 143 -15.57 -5.81 6.55
CA LYS A 143 -16.10 -6.01 7.90
C LYS A 143 -15.32 -5.21 8.93
N ASN A 144 -13.98 -5.38 8.94
CA ASN A 144 -13.11 -4.71 9.89
C ASN A 144 -13.17 -3.18 9.77
N PHE A 145 -13.23 -2.67 8.54
CA PHE A 145 -13.37 -1.23 8.31
C PHE A 145 -14.70 -0.69 8.85
N LEU A 146 -15.82 -1.36 8.58
CA LEU A 146 -17.14 -0.92 9.04
C LEU A 146 -17.25 -0.96 10.56
N GLU A 147 -16.78 -2.03 11.21
CA GLU A 147 -16.78 -2.15 12.67
C GLU A 147 -15.92 -1.05 13.34
N ARG A 148 -14.84 -0.64 12.68
CA ARG A 148 -13.95 0.42 13.15
C ARG A 148 -14.59 1.80 12.92
N LEU A 149 -15.23 2.00 11.76
CA LEU A 149 -15.91 3.25 11.41
C LEU A 149 -17.00 3.63 12.42
N ASP A 150 -17.74 2.64 12.91
CA ASP A 150 -18.81 2.83 13.89
C ASP A 150 -18.28 3.21 15.31
N LYS A 151 -17.02 2.86 15.60
CA LYS A 151 -16.39 3.05 16.92
C LYS A 151 -15.45 4.26 16.97
N VAL A 152 -15.00 4.75 15.83
CA VAL A 152 -13.96 5.79 15.76
C VAL A 152 -14.55 7.16 16.07
N ASN A 153 -13.93 7.84 17.03
CA ASN A 153 -14.12 9.28 17.21
C ASN A 153 -13.09 10.03 16.35
N PHE A 154 -13.55 10.65 15.28
CA PHE A 154 -12.69 11.37 14.35
C PHE A 154 -12.18 12.71 14.86
N SER A 155 -12.73 13.28 15.93
CA SER A 155 -12.45 14.67 16.35
C SER A 155 -10.97 15.00 16.52
N ASN A 156 -10.12 14.00 16.86
CA ASN A 156 -8.69 14.20 17.06
C ASN A 156 -7.84 13.02 16.57
N TYR A 157 -8.39 12.14 15.76
CA TYR A 157 -7.72 10.91 15.36
C TYR A 157 -6.40 11.18 14.62
N HIS A 158 -6.38 12.14 13.69
CA HIS A 158 -5.18 12.54 12.94
C HIS A 158 -4.13 13.24 13.79
N LEU A 159 -4.51 13.91 14.90
CA LEU A 159 -3.58 14.59 15.79
C LEU A 159 -2.87 13.61 16.72
N ASN A 160 -3.54 12.55 17.15
CA ASN A 160 -2.96 11.54 18.03
C ASN A 160 -1.86 10.70 17.35
N TYR A 161 -1.86 10.60 16.02
CA TYR A 161 -0.81 9.92 15.27
C TYR A 161 0.49 10.73 15.11
N LEU A 162 0.45 12.04 15.33
CA LEU A 162 1.63 12.92 15.25
C LEU A 162 2.35 13.06 16.60
N ALA A 163 1.78 12.50 17.67
CA ALA A 163 2.31 12.62 19.04
C ALA A 163 3.20 11.42 19.48
N HIS A 164 3.49 10.50 18.60
CA HIS A 164 4.38 9.35 18.78
C HIS A 164 5.39 9.28 17.63
#